data_2f58dfe2c12d6b47b6be7bf500ef08e3
#
_entry.id   2f58dfe2c12d6b47b6be7bf500ef08e3
#
_cell.length_a   1.000
_cell.length_b   1.000
_cell.length_c   1.000
_cell.angle_alpha   90.00
_cell.angle_beta   90.00
_cell.angle_gamma   90.00
#
_symmetry.space_group_name_H-M   'P 1'
#
loop_
_entity.id
_entity.type
_entity.pdbx_description
1 polymer ?
#
loop_
_entity_poly.entity_id
_entity_poly.type
_entity_poly.pdbx_seq_one_letter_code
_entity_poly.pdbx_strand_id
1 'polypeptide(L)'
;MTQRTVLQPTAEHPITITPTGRHVTVRVNGEVVAETDAALTLQESTYPAVQYVPLADVVDSALRRSDNTTYCPYKGEANYYHVVTGASEATGKDTAGGDTVDDVIWTYEQPYPAVGEIAGHVAFYADKADVVVA
;
A
#
# COMPACT_ATOMS: atom_id res chain seq x y z
N MET A 1 29.63 1.60 9.46
CA MET A 1 28.38 1.93 8.73
C MET A 1 28.03 0.77 7.81
N THR A 2 26.83 0.27 7.93
CA THR A 2 26.38 -0.86 7.12
C THR A 2 25.77 -0.34 5.83
N GLN A 3 26.26 -0.83 4.70
CA GLN A 3 25.65 -0.51 3.41
C GLN A 3 24.52 -1.50 3.13
N ARG A 4 23.40 -0.99 2.72
CA ARG A 4 22.28 -1.82 2.29
C ARG A 4 22.52 -2.33 0.88
N THR A 5 22.16 -3.58 0.65
CA THR A 5 22.19 -4.15 -0.70
C THR A 5 21.12 -3.49 -1.55
N VAL A 6 21.53 -2.99 -2.71
CA VAL A 6 20.60 -2.43 -3.71
C VAL A 6 20.72 -3.27 -4.97
N LEU A 7 19.60 -3.81 -5.42
CA LEU A 7 19.54 -4.63 -6.62
C LEU A 7 18.77 -3.89 -7.71
N GLN A 8 19.19 -4.06 -8.96
CA GLN A 8 18.48 -3.50 -10.09
C GLN A 8 17.63 -4.58 -10.75
N PRO A 9 16.42 -4.25 -11.24
CA PRO A 9 15.65 -5.20 -12.02
C PRO A 9 16.43 -5.68 -13.22
N THR A 10 16.27 -6.95 -13.56
CA THR A 10 16.96 -7.59 -14.67
C THR A 10 15.96 -8.35 -15.52
N ALA A 11 16.43 -8.95 -16.63
CA ALA A 11 15.58 -9.79 -17.47
C ALA A 11 15.10 -11.04 -16.71
N GLU A 12 15.88 -11.52 -15.74
CA GLU A 12 15.51 -12.66 -14.91
C GLU A 12 14.62 -12.27 -13.74
N HIS A 13 14.66 -11.01 -13.32
CA HIS A 13 13.84 -10.48 -12.25
C HIS A 13 13.31 -9.09 -12.62
N PRO A 14 12.39 -9.04 -13.60
CA PRO A 14 11.89 -7.74 -14.06
C PRO A 14 10.88 -7.16 -13.09
N ILE A 15 10.83 -5.83 -13.04
CA ILE A 15 9.77 -5.09 -12.34
C ILE A 15 9.21 -4.09 -13.34
N THR A 16 7.91 -4.15 -13.57
CA THR A 16 7.22 -3.19 -14.42
C THR A 16 6.13 -2.48 -13.62
N ILE A 17 5.95 -1.20 -13.89
CA ILE A 17 4.93 -0.38 -13.26
C ILE A 17 4.15 0.30 -14.38
N THR A 18 2.85 0.03 -14.42
CA THR A 18 1.97 0.57 -15.45
C THR A 18 0.70 1.11 -14.83
N PRO A 19 0.06 2.13 -15.43
CA PRO A 19 -1.25 2.56 -14.95
C PRO A 19 -2.24 1.40 -15.02
N THR A 20 -3.01 1.21 -13.96
CA THR A 20 -4.03 0.16 -13.94
C THR A 20 -5.13 0.44 -14.94
N GLY A 21 -5.50 1.70 -15.10
CA GLY A 21 -6.50 2.11 -16.09
C GLY A 21 -7.92 1.69 -15.74
N ARG A 22 -8.15 1.28 -14.50
CA ARG A 22 -9.45 0.82 -14.01
C ARG A 22 -9.68 1.34 -12.61
N HIS A 23 -10.95 1.41 -12.21
CA HIS A 23 -11.31 1.81 -10.86
C HIS A 23 -10.90 0.72 -9.87
N VAL A 24 -10.23 1.11 -8.80
CA VAL A 24 -9.80 0.20 -7.74
C VAL A 24 -10.51 0.61 -6.45
N THR A 25 -11.12 -0.35 -5.80
CA THR A 25 -11.79 -0.18 -4.51
C THR A 25 -11.15 -1.12 -3.51
N VAL A 26 -10.81 -0.60 -2.33
CA VAL A 26 -10.19 -1.39 -1.26
C VAL A 26 -11.09 -1.36 -0.04
N ARG A 27 -11.40 -2.54 0.49
CA ARG A 27 -12.19 -2.69 1.71
C ARG A 27 -11.40 -3.46 2.76
N VAL A 28 -11.58 -3.03 4.00
CA VAL A 28 -11.06 -3.75 5.17
C VAL A 28 -12.25 -3.99 6.08
N ASN A 29 -12.48 -5.22 6.47
CA ASN A 29 -13.65 -5.62 7.27
C ASN A 29 -14.97 -5.13 6.64
N GLY A 30 -15.03 -5.15 5.29
CA GLY A 30 -16.22 -4.75 4.56
C GLY A 30 -16.39 -3.24 4.38
N GLU A 31 -15.52 -2.44 4.95
CA GLU A 31 -15.59 -0.98 4.88
C GLU A 31 -14.63 -0.44 3.81
N VAL A 32 -15.10 0.46 2.97
CA VAL A 32 -14.27 1.07 1.94
C VAL A 32 -13.26 2.01 2.60
N VAL A 33 -11.98 1.72 2.40
CA VAL A 33 -10.89 2.53 2.95
C VAL A 33 -10.11 3.26 1.87
N ALA A 34 -10.29 2.88 0.60
CA ALA A 34 -9.65 3.57 -0.53
C ALA A 34 -10.43 3.32 -1.80
N GLU A 35 -10.46 4.34 -2.66
CA GLU A 35 -10.99 4.23 -4.01
C GLU A 35 -10.16 5.14 -4.91
N THR A 36 -9.81 4.65 -6.09
CA THR A 36 -8.99 5.45 -7.01
C THR A 36 -9.19 5.01 -8.46
N ASP A 37 -9.08 5.96 -9.37
CA ASP A 37 -8.93 5.69 -10.81
C ASP A 37 -7.48 5.85 -11.25
N ALA A 38 -6.58 6.13 -10.33
CA ALA A 38 -5.18 6.45 -10.62
C ALA A 38 -4.21 5.43 -10.04
N ALA A 39 -4.66 4.19 -9.84
CA ALA A 39 -3.78 3.13 -9.33
C ALA A 39 -2.71 2.76 -10.34
N LEU A 40 -1.58 2.27 -9.82
CA LEU A 40 -0.51 1.70 -10.62
C LEU A 40 -0.43 0.20 -10.34
N THR A 41 -0.20 -0.57 -11.39
CA THR A 41 0.02 -2.02 -11.28
C THR A 41 1.52 -2.28 -11.32
N LEU A 42 2.04 -2.87 -10.25
CA LEU A 42 3.43 -3.32 -10.21
C LEU A 42 3.48 -4.82 -10.40
N GLN A 43 4.21 -5.26 -11.42
CA GLN A 43 4.45 -6.67 -11.67
C GLN A 43 5.92 -6.95 -11.42
N GLU A 44 6.21 -7.77 -10.44
CA GLU A 44 7.56 -8.17 -10.10
C GLU A 44 7.74 -9.64 -10.41
N SER A 45 8.60 -9.95 -11.39
CA SER A 45 8.87 -11.32 -11.80
C SER A 45 7.57 -12.11 -12.02
N THR A 46 7.43 -13.28 -11.40
CA THR A 46 6.23 -14.12 -11.50
C THR A 46 5.32 -13.97 -10.27
N TYR A 47 5.62 -13.02 -9.39
CA TYR A 47 4.77 -12.77 -8.22
C TYR A 47 3.43 -12.17 -8.65
N PRO A 48 2.39 -12.32 -7.84
CA PRO A 48 1.10 -11.67 -8.14
C PRO A 48 1.26 -10.16 -8.29
N ALA A 49 0.53 -9.59 -9.25
CA ALA A 49 0.53 -8.14 -9.46
C ALA A 49 0.00 -7.42 -8.21
N VAL A 50 0.58 -6.27 -7.90
CA VAL A 50 0.21 -5.47 -6.74
C VAL A 50 -0.34 -4.15 -7.22
N GLN A 51 -1.47 -3.72 -6.66
CA GLN A 51 -2.06 -2.42 -6.94
C GLN A 51 -1.50 -1.40 -5.95
N TYR A 52 -0.92 -0.33 -6.48
CA TYR A 52 -0.47 0.80 -5.68
C TYR A 52 -1.45 1.95 -5.84
N VAL A 53 -2.01 2.39 -4.73
CA VAL A 53 -3.07 3.40 -4.68
C VAL A 53 -2.47 4.70 -4.18
N PRO A 54 -2.78 5.86 -4.83
CA PRO A 54 -2.31 7.13 -4.29
C PRO A 54 -2.74 7.31 -2.83
N LEU A 55 -1.81 7.70 -1.97
CA LEU A 55 -2.11 7.90 -0.55
C LEU A 55 -3.26 8.90 -0.37
N ALA A 56 -3.34 9.90 -1.24
CA ALA A 56 -4.40 10.89 -1.19
C ALA A 56 -5.80 10.30 -1.40
N ASP A 57 -5.91 9.11 -1.99
CA ASP A 57 -7.17 8.44 -2.25
C ASP A 57 -7.54 7.42 -1.17
N VAL A 58 -6.76 7.35 -0.11
CA VAL A 58 -7.06 6.53 1.07
C VAL A 58 -7.77 7.39 2.10
N VAL A 59 -8.77 6.80 2.75
CA VAL A 59 -9.50 7.49 3.82
C VAL A 59 -8.53 7.79 4.97
N ASP A 60 -8.20 9.05 5.16
CA ASP A 60 -7.17 9.49 6.10
C ASP A 60 -7.49 9.08 7.54
N SER A 61 -8.75 9.19 7.93
CA SER A 61 -9.17 8.84 9.29
C SER A 61 -9.02 7.34 9.60
N ALA A 62 -8.86 6.50 8.59
CA ALA A 62 -8.65 5.08 8.79
C ALA A 62 -7.17 4.72 9.02
N LEU A 63 -6.25 5.65 8.81
CA LEU A 63 -4.82 5.37 8.86
C LEU A 63 -4.24 5.59 10.24
N ARG A 64 -3.39 4.65 10.67
CA ARG A 64 -2.56 4.81 11.88
C ARG A 64 -1.15 4.36 11.53
N ARG A 65 -0.18 5.23 11.73
CA ARG A 65 1.22 4.93 11.42
C ARG A 65 1.71 3.78 12.28
N SER A 66 2.35 2.80 11.64
CA SER A 66 3.00 1.69 12.33
C SER A 66 4.46 2.02 12.60
N ASP A 67 5.03 1.44 13.66
CA ASP A 67 6.45 1.56 13.96
C ASP A 67 7.29 0.53 13.18
N ASN A 68 6.65 -0.38 12.46
CA ASN A 68 7.36 -1.42 11.73
C ASN A 68 7.97 -0.86 10.45
N THR A 69 9.13 -1.38 10.10
CA THR A 69 9.79 -1.12 8.82
C THR A 69 10.38 -2.41 8.29
N THR A 70 10.47 -2.51 6.98
CA THR A 70 11.17 -3.61 6.32
C THR A 70 12.01 -3.04 5.20
N TYR A 71 12.86 -3.88 4.60
CA TYR A 71 13.72 -3.43 3.52
C TYR A 71 13.62 -4.37 2.34
N CYS A 72 13.41 -3.81 1.16
CA CYS A 72 13.45 -4.54 -0.11
C CYS A 72 14.64 -4.04 -0.92
N PRO A 73 15.57 -4.91 -1.35
CA PRO A 73 16.73 -4.47 -2.11
C PRO A 73 16.39 -3.79 -3.44
N TYR A 74 15.24 -4.08 -4.02
CA TYR A 74 14.81 -3.48 -5.28
C TYR A 74 14.05 -2.16 -5.08
N LYS A 75 13.33 -2.01 -3.97
CA LYS A 75 12.39 -0.90 -3.79
C LYS A 75 12.79 0.09 -2.70
N GLY A 76 13.53 -0.35 -1.69
CA GLY A 76 13.96 0.48 -0.59
C GLY A 76 13.32 0.12 0.73
N GLU A 77 13.32 1.07 1.67
CA GLU A 77 12.71 0.87 2.98
C GLU A 77 11.20 1.04 2.90
N ALA A 78 10.49 0.05 3.42
CA ALA A 78 9.03 0.09 3.50
C ALA A 78 8.58 0.55 4.88
N ASN A 79 7.59 1.41 4.89
CA ASN A 79 6.86 1.81 6.09
C ASN A 79 5.46 1.22 6.05
N TYR A 80 4.80 1.18 7.20
CA TYR A 80 3.53 0.47 7.32
C TYR A 80 2.49 1.33 8.00
N TYR A 81 1.20 1.03 7.70
CA TYR A 81 0.07 1.61 8.38
C TYR A 81 -0.86 0.52 8.86
N HIS A 82 -1.38 0.70 10.07
CA HIS A 82 -2.56 0.00 10.55
C HIS A 82 -3.80 0.65 9.95
N VAL A 83 -4.88 -0.10 9.82
CA VAL A 83 -6.16 0.43 9.36
C VAL A 83 -7.20 0.27 10.47
N VAL A 84 -7.89 1.36 10.78
CA VAL A 84 -8.99 1.37 11.75
C VAL A 84 -10.31 1.37 11.00
N THR A 85 -11.19 0.44 11.35
CA THR A 85 -12.53 0.35 10.77
C THR A 85 -13.57 0.42 11.88
N GLY A 86 -14.81 0.75 11.51
CA GLY A 86 -15.90 0.81 12.47
C GLY A 86 -15.90 2.05 13.34
N ALA A 87 -14.97 2.98 13.14
CA ALA A 87 -14.97 4.25 13.86
C ALA A 87 -16.12 5.11 13.35
N SER A 88 -16.90 5.70 14.26
CA SER A 88 -18.00 6.57 13.86
C SER A 88 -17.50 7.99 13.66
N GLU A 89 -17.52 8.47 12.43
CA GLU A 89 -17.18 9.84 12.14
C GLU A 89 -18.17 10.83 12.74
N ALA A 90 -19.42 10.42 12.90
CA ALA A 90 -20.45 11.27 13.45
C ALA A 90 -20.16 11.72 14.88
N THR A 91 -19.40 10.95 15.63
CA THR A 91 -19.05 11.29 17.00
C THR A 91 -17.68 11.97 17.10
N GLY A 92 -16.89 11.92 16.02
CA GLY A 92 -15.53 12.45 16.03
C GLY A 92 -14.60 11.75 17.00
N LYS A 93 -14.95 10.55 17.43
CA LYS A 93 -14.17 9.81 18.41
C LYS A 93 -13.60 8.56 17.78
N ASP A 94 -12.38 8.22 18.19
CA ASP A 94 -11.89 6.87 18.06
C ASP A 94 -12.70 6.07 19.08
N THR A 95 -13.74 5.46 18.60
CA THR A 95 -14.65 4.79 19.50
C THR A 95 -14.08 3.44 19.91
N ALA A 96 -14.48 3.02 21.09
CA ALA A 96 -14.13 1.70 21.58
C ALA A 96 -14.70 0.59 20.70
N GLY A 97 -15.61 0.92 19.77
CA GLY A 97 -16.15 -0.04 18.83
C GLY A 97 -15.34 -0.19 17.54
N GLY A 98 -14.32 0.65 17.34
CA GLY A 98 -13.47 0.54 16.15
C GLY A 98 -12.49 -0.61 16.27
N ASP A 99 -12.27 -1.29 15.14
CA ASP A 99 -11.30 -2.38 15.05
C ASP A 99 -10.04 -1.89 14.36
N THR A 100 -8.88 -2.23 14.92
CA THR A 100 -7.60 -1.95 14.29
C THR A 100 -7.06 -3.24 13.70
N VAL A 101 -6.74 -3.20 12.40
CA VAL A 101 -6.05 -4.29 11.72
C VAL A 101 -4.61 -3.85 11.51
N ASP A 102 -3.68 -4.62 12.07
CA ASP A 102 -2.27 -4.23 12.09
C ASP A 102 -1.60 -4.44 10.74
N ASP A 103 -0.77 -3.46 10.34
CA ASP A 103 0.12 -3.55 9.19
C ASP A 103 -0.59 -4.04 7.91
N VAL A 104 -1.72 -3.42 7.60
CA VAL A 104 -2.50 -3.74 6.38
C VAL A 104 -1.85 -3.14 5.15
N ILE A 105 -1.19 -1.99 5.32
CA ILE A 105 -0.65 -1.16 4.24
C ILE A 105 0.85 -1.11 4.33
N TRP A 106 1.53 -1.24 3.18
CA TRP A 106 2.93 -0.89 3.08
C TRP A 106 3.13 0.21 2.05
N THR A 107 4.19 0.98 2.21
CA THR A 107 4.53 2.06 1.30
C THR A 107 6.04 2.27 1.28
N TYR A 108 6.55 2.64 0.13
CA TYR A 108 7.94 3.04 -0.04
C TYR A 108 7.95 4.56 -0.21
N GLU A 109 8.22 5.29 0.88
CA GLU A 109 8.17 6.76 0.87
C GLU A 109 9.28 7.36 0.04
N GLN A 110 10.42 6.67 0.00
CA GLN A 110 11.57 7.06 -0.81
C GLN A 110 12.05 5.85 -1.61
N PRO A 111 11.25 5.43 -2.62
CA PRO A 111 11.63 4.25 -3.39
C PRO A 111 12.89 4.50 -4.22
N TYR A 112 13.61 3.43 -4.52
CA TYR A 112 14.74 3.53 -5.40
C TYR A 112 14.30 3.94 -6.81
N PRO A 113 15.21 4.59 -7.59
CA PRO A 113 14.83 5.16 -8.90
C PRO A 113 14.16 4.19 -9.86
N ALA A 114 14.53 2.90 -9.82
CA ALA A 114 13.93 1.90 -10.72
C ALA A 114 12.42 1.74 -10.50
N VAL A 115 11.91 2.11 -9.32
CA VAL A 115 10.49 2.02 -8.98
C VAL A 115 9.97 3.36 -8.48
N GLY A 116 10.58 4.45 -8.93
CA GLY A 116 10.24 5.80 -8.45
C GLY A 116 8.78 6.19 -8.63
N GLU A 117 8.08 5.57 -9.58
CA GLU A 117 6.67 5.89 -9.83
C GLU A 117 5.75 5.57 -8.65
N ILE A 118 6.13 4.62 -7.76
CA ILE A 118 5.29 4.26 -6.62
C ILE A 118 5.43 5.22 -5.43
N ALA A 119 6.29 6.21 -5.51
CA ALA A 119 6.37 7.24 -4.46
C ALA A 119 4.99 7.88 -4.27
N GLY A 120 4.59 8.08 -3.02
CA GLY A 120 3.28 8.66 -2.71
C GLY A 120 2.11 7.69 -2.87
N HIS A 121 2.39 6.42 -3.13
CA HIS A 121 1.38 5.37 -3.28
C HIS A 121 1.52 4.34 -2.17
N VAL A 122 0.44 3.63 -1.89
CA VAL A 122 0.41 2.57 -0.88
C VAL A 122 -0.18 1.30 -1.46
N ALA A 123 0.21 0.17 -0.89
CA ALA A 123 -0.32 -1.13 -1.27
C ALA A 123 -0.92 -1.81 -0.05
N PHE A 124 -1.81 -2.77 -0.28
CA PHE A 124 -2.58 -3.44 0.77
C PHE A 124 -2.31 -4.94 0.72
N TYR A 125 -2.12 -5.56 1.89
CA TYR A 125 -1.98 -7.01 1.95
C TYR A 125 -3.31 -7.70 1.63
N ALA A 126 -3.26 -8.61 0.65
CA ALA A 126 -4.46 -9.28 0.15
C ALA A 126 -5.14 -10.20 1.18
N ASP A 127 -4.39 -10.64 2.20
CA ASP A 127 -4.95 -11.44 3.28
C ASP A 127 -5.64 -10.61 4.35
N LYS A 128 -5.51 -9.28 4.29
CA LYS A 128 -6.09 -8.34 5.26
C LYS A 128 -7.05 -7.35 4.63
N ALA A 129 -7.00 -7.18 3.33
CA ALA A 129 -7.82 -6.22 2.61
C ALA A 129 -8.35 -6.85 1.33
N ASP A 130 -9.53 -6.41 0.92
CA ASP A 130 -10.17 -6.85 -0.29
C ASP A 130 -9.95 -5.78 -1.36
N VAL A 131 -9.11 -6.09 -2.34
CA VAL A 131 -8.75 -5.16 -3.41
C VAL A 131 -9.47 -5.59 -4.67
N VAL A 132 -10.40 -4.76 -5.14
CA VAL A 132 -11.21 -5.07 -6.32
C VAL A 132 -10.86 -4.11 -7.44
N VAL A 133 -10.48 -4.67 -8.57
CA VAL A 133 -10.21 -3.92 -9.81
C VAL A 133 -11.40 -4.13 -10.74
N ALA A 134 -12.08 -3.04 -11.04
CA ALA A 134 -13.32 -3.10 -11.84
C ALA A 134 -13.04 -3.41 -13.32
#